data_d54f1a4d7ce63d5cc0ed4fb071db031f
#
_entry.id   d54f1a4d7ce63d5cc0ed4fb071db031f
#
_cell.length_a   1.000
_cell.length_b   1.000
_cell.length_c   1.000
_cell.angle_alpha   90.00
_cell.angle_beta   90.00
_cell.angle_gamma   90.00
#
_symmetry.space_group_name_H-M   'P 1'
#
loop_
_entity.id
_entity.type
_entity.pdbx_description
1 polymer ?
#
loop_
_entity_poly.entity_id
_entity_poly.type
_entity_poly.pdbx_seq_one_letter_code
_entity_poly.pdbx_strand_id
1 'polypeptide(L)'
;MNARNFFTCIFYYSIMITLLLNFNSCKNETHKTATSAPLFFELSLAQWSFHKAFREGGVSPYEFAKRASELGFKGLEYVNALYPDVMESKDKDAAIQKFVDKNNALALKYKMQNVLIMIDSEGDLSSSDEKERIRAIENHKKWIDAANKMGCSAVRLNLNGENDVEPWMKNSIESLNALSAFAKPLNINVIVENHGGKSSNASLLMEVINSVDYSNCGTLPDFGNFCMSEDWGSLKDNKCNNPYDPYLGVSEMLPKAFGLSAKSY
;
A
#
# COMPACT_ATOMS: atom_id res chain seq x y z
N MET A 1 72.71 -42.53 2.59
CA MET A 1 71.49 -41.85 2.98
C MET A 1 70.89 -42.62 4.14
N ASN A 2 70.85 -42.04 5.35
CA ASN A 2 70.44 -42.80 6.57
C ASN A 2 68.96 -43.12 6.52
N ALA A 3 68.60 -44.34 6.87
CA ALA A 3 67.21 -44.82 6.88
C ALA A 3 66.23 -43.88 7.60
N ARG A 4 66.71 -43.11 8.58
CA ARG A 4 65.96 -42.11 9.34
C ARG A 4 65.50 -40.93 8.49
N ASN A 5 66.27 -40.49 7.51
CA ASN A 5 65.90 -39.41 6.60
C ASN A 5 64.92 -39.87 5.52
N PHE A 6 64.94 -41.14 5.15
CA PHE A 6 64.03 -41.73 4.19
C PHE A 6 62.60 -41.81 4.76
N PHE A 7 62.44 -42.24 5.99
CA PHE A 7 61.14 -42.29 6.67
C PHE A 7 60.55 -40.91 6.94
N THR A 8 61.39 -39.93 7.24
CA THR A 8 60.93 -38.55 7.44
C THR A 8 60.42 -37.94 6.14
N CYS A 9 61.06 -38.14 5.01
CA CYS A 9 60.59 -37.71 3.70
C CYS A 9 59.24 -38.34 3.30
N ILE A 10 59.09 -39.67 3.54
CA ILE A 10 57.84 -40.36 3.23
C ILE A 10 56.69 -39.82 4.10
N PHE A 11 56.95 -39.53 5.38
CA PHE A 11 55.94 -38.99 6.30
C PHE A 11 55.47 -37.57 5.86
N TYR A 12 56.40 -36.71 5.46
CA TYR A 12 56.05 -35.37 4.93
C TYR A 12 55.31 -35.41 3.57
N TYR A 13 55.68 -36.37 2.69
CA TYR A 13 54.93 -36.56 1.42
C TYR A 13 53.54 -37.10 1.63
N SER A 14 53.32 -38.00 2.61
CA SER A 14 52.02 -38.50 2.94
C SER A 14 51.13 -37.43 3.55
N ILE A 15 51.66 -36.55 4.41
CA ILE A 15 50.87 -35.42 4.97
C ILE A 15 50.52 -34.42 3.88
N MET A 16 51.43 -34.16 2.95
CA MET A 16 51.18 -33.20 1.84
C MET A 16 50.12 -33.73 0.85
N ILE A 17 50.12 -35.05 0.58
CA ILE A 17 49.11 -35.69 -0.28
C ILE A 17 47.72 -35.70 0.42
N THR A 18 47.66 -35.92 1.74
CA THR A 18 46.41 -35.86 2.50
C THR A 18 45.84 -34.44 2.59
N LEU A 19 46.69 -33.41 2.66
CA LEU A 19 46.26 -32.00 2.61
C LEU A 19 45.75 -31.61 1.22
N LEU A 20 46.36 -32.12 0.13
CA LEU A 20 45.89 -31.81 -1.23
C LEU A 20 44.58 -32.53 -1.59
N LEU A 21 44.25 -33.64 -0.95
CA LEU A 21 42.97 -34.34 -1.19
C LEU A 21 41.77 -33.71 -0.49
N ASN A 22 42.00 -32.82 0.51
CA ASN A 22 40.91 -32.15 1.22
C ASN A 22 40.43 -30.84 0.54
N PHE A 23 41.12 -30.35 -0.51
CA PHE A 23 40.71 -29.14 -1.24
C PHE A 23 39.68 -29.39 -2.36
N ASN A 24 39.33 -30.64 -2.66
CA ASN A 24 38.35 -30.97 -3.68
C ASN A 24 36.92 -31.20 -3.15
N SER A 25 36.61 -30.87 -1.90
CA SER A 25 35.29 -31.04 -1.31
C SER A 25 34.49 -29.72 -1.21
N CYS A 26 34.83 -28.71 -2.00
CA CYS A 26 33.83 -27.71 -2.39
C CYS A 26 32.97 -28.36 -3.50
N LYS A 27 31.97 -29.14 -3.10
CA LYS A 27 30.82 -29.34 -3.96
C LYS A 27 30.28 -27.96 -4.26
N ASN A 28 30.34 -27.56 -5.55
CA ASN A 28 29.47 -26.54 -6.06
C ASN A 28 28.05 -27.06 -5.78
N GLU A 29 27.49 -26.67 -4.64
CA GLU A 29 26.05 -26.61 -4.51
C GLU A 29 25.65 -25.59 -5.58
N THR A 30 25.30 -26.09 -6.74
CA THR A 30 24.42 -25.36 -7.62
C THR A 30 23.23 -24.98 -6.74
N HIS A 31 23.18 -23.73 -6.27
CA HIS A 31 21.97 -23.12 -5.80
C HIS A 31 20.96 -23.39 -6.93
N LYS A 32 20.21 -24.48 -6.83
CA LYS A 32 18.94 -24.59 -7.50
C LYS A 32 18.21 -23.37 -7.00
N THR A 33 18.15 -22.32 -7.84
CA THR A 33 17.18 -21.27 -7.67
C THR A 33 15.86 -22.02 -7.53
N ALA A 34 15.40 -22.13 -6.29
CA ALA A 34 14.08 -22.63 -6.04
C ALA A 34 13.20 -21.73 -6.90
N THR A 35 12.64 -22.28 -7.98
CA THR A 35 11.58 -21.61 -8.71
C THR A 35 10.46 -21.49 -7.69
N SER A 36 10.40 -20.33 -7.02
CA SER A 36 9.29 -20.03 -6.13
C SER A 36 8.03 -20.23 -6.96
N ALA A 37 7.09 -20.98 -6.43
CA ALA A 37 5.77 -21.07 -7.05
C ALA A 37 5.32 -19.65 -7.37
N PRO A 38 4.69 -19.42 -8.54
CA PRO A 38 4.22 -18.08 -8.87
C PRO A 38 3.33 -17.60 -7.73
N LEU A 39 3.51 -16.34 -7.33
CA LEU A 39 2.67 -15.72 -6.32
C LEU A 39 1.21 -15.83 -6.76
N PHE A 40 0.32 -16.18 -5.84
CA PHE A 40 -1.13 -16.24 -6.10
C PHE A 40 -1.79 -14.85 -6.04
N PHE A 41 -1.00 -13.81 -5.82
CA PHE A 41 -1.41 -12.41 -5.76
C PHE A 41 -0.44 -11.55 -6.57
N GLU A 42 -0.90 -10.37 -6.97
CA GLU A 42 -0.09 -9.36 -7.65
C GLU A 42 0.42 -8.32 -6.65
N LEU A 43 1.62 -7.77 -6.93
CA LEU A 43 2.23 -6.74 -6.11
C LEU A 43 2.17 -5.40 -6.81
N SER A 44 1.67 -4.41 -6.10
CA SER A 44 1.75 -2.99 -6.45
C SER A 44 2.61 -2.23 -5.44
N LEU A 45 3.09 -1.07 -5.84
CA LEU A 45 3.84 -0.18 -4.97
C LEU A 45 2.98 1.02 -4.60
N ALA A 46 2.83 1.29 -3.31
CA ALA A 46 2.20 2.50 -2.83
C ALA A 46 3.15 3.69 -2.97
N GLN A 47 2.70 4.76 -3.60
CA GLN A 47 3.48 5.99 -3.80
C GLN A 47 3.93 6.62 -2.48
N TRP A 48 3.18 6.37 -1.40
CA TRP A 48 3.57 6.79 -0.05
C TRP A 48 4.94 6.26 0.38
N SER A 49 5.41 5.14 -0.15
CA SER A 49 6.76 4.61 0.10
C SER A 49 7.87 5.60 -0.25
N PHE A 50 7.60 6.56 -1.13
CA PHE A 50 8.52 7.63 -1.53
C PHE A 50 8.13 9.02 -1.00
N HIS A 51 7.17 9.13 -0.07
CA HIS A 51 6.63 10.42 0.38
C HIS A 51 7.70 11.43 0.81
N LYS A 52 8.76 11.01 1.52
CA LYS A 52 9.86 11.88 1.92
C LYS A 52 10.65 12.41 0.72
N ALA A 53 10.94 11.56 -0.27
CA ALA A 53 11.65 11.97 -1.47
C ALA A 53 10.85 13.01 -2.27
N PHE A 54 9.52 12.87 -2.33
CA PHE A 54 8.64 13.78 -3.06
C PHE A 54 8.36 15.08 -2.31
N ARG A 55 8.24 15.04 -0.97
CA ARG A 55 7.95 16.23 -0.16
C ARG A 55 9.19 17.04 0.21
N GLU A 56 10.29 16.36 0.50
CA GLU A 56 11.48 16.97 1.11
C GLU A 56 12.71 16.83 0.21
N GLY A 57 12.76 15.79 -0.62
CA GLY A 57 13.93 15.42 -1.41
C GLY A 57 14.01 16.07 -2.80
N GLY A 58 13.11 16.98 -3.15
CA GLY A 58 13.10 17.68 -4.45
C GLY A 58 12.81 16.77 -5.65
N VAL A 59 12.34 15.54 -5.43
CA VAL A 59 11.98 14.60 -6.48
C VAL A 59 10.55 14.84 -6.92
N SER A 60 10.29 14.91 -8.22
CA SER A 60 8.94 15.05 -8.74
C SER A 60 8.11 13.80 -8.48
N PRO A 61 6.83 13.90 -8.00
CA PRO A 61 5.95 12.75 -7.84
C PRO A 61 5.66 12.03 -9.19
N TYR A 62 5.85 12.71 -10.31
CA TYR A 62 5.75 12.11 -11.63
C TYR A 62 6.92 11.16 -12.01
N GLU A 63 7.96 11.06 -11.17
CA GLU A 63 8.97 10.01 -11.32
C GLU A 63 8.53 8.65 -10.76
N PHE A 64 7.36 8.57 -10.14
CA PHE A 64 6.91 7.38 -9.44
C PHE A 64 6.86 6.13 -10.33
N ALA A 65 6.24 6.21 -11.50
CA ALA A 65 6.13 5.06 -12.42
C ALA A 65 7.52 4.52 -12.85
N LYS A 66 8.49 5.43 -13.10
CA LYS A 66 9.87 5.05 -13.39
C LYS A 66 10.49 4.27 -12.25
N ARG A 67 10.44 4.85 -11.04
CA ARG A 67 11.06 4.26 -9.84
C ARG A 67 10.46 2.92 -9.47
N ALA A 68 9.13 2.80 -9.53
CA ALA A 68 8.43 1.53 -9.28
C ALA A 68 8.85 0.46 -10.30
N SER A 69 8.97 0.81 -11.58
CA SER A 69 9.45 -0.09 -12.63
C SER A 69 10.90 -0.54 -12.40
N GLU A 70 11.80 0.37 -11.98
CA GLU A 70 13.20 0.07 -11.64
C GLU A 70 13.31 -0.90 -10.46
N LEU A 71 12.36 -0.87 -9.52
CA LEU A 71 12.25 -1.81 -8.39
C LEU A 71 11.56 -3.13 -8.76
N GLY A 72 11.08 -3.29 -10.00
CA GLY A 72 10.48 -4.52 -10.48
C GLY A 72 8.98 -4.67 -10.20
N PHE A 73 8.31 -3.66 -9.66
CA PHE A 73 6.87 -3.65 -9.50
C PHE A 73 6.16 -3.54 -10.85
N LYS A 74 4.88 -3.93 -10.87
CA LYS A 74 4.00 -3.83 -12.04
C LYS A 74 2.82 -2.90 -11.81
N GLY A 75 2.35 -2.78 -10.57
CA GLY A 75 1.21 -1.96 -10.17
C GLY A 75 1.64 -0.66 -9.48
N LEU A 76 0.86 0.39 -9.72
CA LEU A 76 1.04 1.73 -9.16
C LEU A 76 -0.19 2.12 -8.32
N GLU A 77 0.05 2.53 -7.07
CA GLU A 77 -0.95 3.08 -6.18
C GLU A 77 -0.60 4.54 -5.89
N TYR A 78 -1.36 5.45 -6.47
CA TYR A 78 -1.10 6.88 -6.39
C TYR A 78 -1.63 7.48 -5.08
N VAL A 79 -1.01 8.58 -4.62
CA VAL A 79 -1.50 9.40 -3.51
C VAL A 79 -1.70 10.82 -4.03
N ASN A 80 -2.94 11.28 -4.09
CA ASN A 80 -3.28 12.61 -4.61
C ASN A 80 -2.55 13.75 -3.87
N ALA A 81 -2.44 13.66 -2.55
CA ALA A 81 -1.80 14.66 -1.70
C ALA A 81 -0.29 14.85 -1.95
N LEU A 82 0.34 13.99 -2.76
CA LEU A 82 1.73 14.15 -3.16
C LEU A 82 1.92 15.01 -4.42
N TYR A 83 0.83 15.54 -5.00
CA TYR A 83 0.85 16.36 -6.22
C TYR A 83 0.43 17.81 -5.91
N PRO A 84 1.34 18.67 -5.43
CA PRO A 84 1.01 20.05 -5.06
C PRO A 84 0.46 20.86 -6.24
N ASP A 85 0.94 20.60 -7.47
CA ASP A 85 0.42 21.23 -8.69
C ASP A 85 -1.06 20.92 -8.97
N VAL A 86 -1.60 19.85 -8.38
CA VAL A 86 -3.03 19.52 -8.43
C VAL A 86 -3.75 20.01 -7.19
N MET A 87 -3.20 19.75 -5.99
CA MET A 87 -3.88 20.05 -4.74
C MET A 87 -4.06 21.54 -4.48
N GLU A 88 -3.10 22.36 -4.91
CA GLU A 88 -3.10 23.83 -4.74
C GLU A 88 -3.68 24.58 -5.94
N SER A 89 -4.12 23.87 -6.99
CA SER A 89 -4.66 24.49 -8.19
C SER A 89 -5.99 25.22 -7.92
N LYS A 90 -6.13 26.41 -8.50
CA LYS A 90 -7.40 27.14 -8.50
C LYS A 90 -8.44 26.50 -9.43
N ASP A 91 -7.99 25.89 -10.52
CA ASP A 91 -8.80 25.07 -11.43
C ASP A 91 -8.50 23.61 -11.17
N LYS A 92 -9.20 23.06 -10.18
CA LYS A 92 -8.99 21.67 -9.72
C LYS A 92 -9.29 20.65 -10.82
N ASP A 93 -10.33 20.89 -11.61
CA ASP A 93 -10.79 19.95 -12.62
C ASP A 93 -9.78 19.84 -13.78
N ALA A 94 -9.25 20.96 -14.26
CA ALA A 94 -8.18 20.96 -15.26
C ALA A 94 -6.87 20.37 -14.71
N ALA A 95 -6.55 20.60 -13.44
CA ALA A 95 -5.35 20.05 -12.82
C ALA A 95 -5.46 18.53 -12.65
N ILE A 96 -6.62 18.00 -12.24
CA ILE A 96 -6.87 16.56 -12.17
C ILE A 96 -6.78 15.92 -13.56
N GLN A 97 -7.35 16.56 -14.61
CA GLN A 97 -7.24 16.02 -15.96
C GLN A 97 -5.77 15.94 -16.41
N LYS A 98 -4.97 16.96 -16.13
CA LYS A 98 -3.53 16.95 -16.43
C LYS A 98 -2.78 15.86 -15.66
N PHE A 99 -3.16 15.62 -14.39
CA PHE A 99 -2.64 14.53 -13.57
C PHE A 99 -2.93 13.18 -14.23
N VAL A 100 -4.17 12.95 -14.67
CA VAL A 100 -4.60 11.73 -15.37
C VAL A 100 -3.77 11.51 -16.63
N ASP A 101 -3.71 12.51 -17.51
CA ASP A 101 -3.02 12.40 -18.80
C ASP A 101 -1.54 12.10 -18.63
N LYS A 102 -0.88 12.78 -17.68
CA LYS A 102 0.54 12.64 -17.43
C LYS A 102 0.89 11.29 -16.80
N ASN A 103 0.12 10.84 -15.81
CA ASN A 103 0.38 9.56 -15.18
C ASN A 103 0.04 8.37 -16.10
N ASN A 104 -1.00 8.47 -16.92
CA ASN A 104 -1.29 7.45 -17.96
C ASN A 104 -0.14 7.34 -18.97
N ALA A 105 0.38 8.47 -19.46
CA ALA A 105 1.53 8.45 -20.38
C ALA A 105 2.78 7.82 -19.73
N LEU A 106 3.01 8.10 -18.43
CA LEU A 106 4.15 7.53 -17.69
C LEU A 106 3.95 6.04 -17.40
N ALA A 107 2.76 5.61 -17.01
CA ALA A 107 2.45 4.20 -16.81
C ALA A 107 2.65 3.40 -18.12
N LEU A 108 2.14 3.91 -19.24
CA LEU A 108 2.36 3.30 -20.55
C LEU A 108 3.85 3.22 -20.91
N LYS A 109 4.59 4.32 -20.73
CA LYS A 109 6.03 4.40 -21.04
C LYS A 109 6.84 3.35 -20.27
N TYR A 110 6.53 3.13 -19.00
CA TYR A 110 7.25 2.20 -18.13
C TYR A 110 6.58 0.83 -18.01
N LYS A 111 5.53 0.57 -18.81
CA LYS A 111 4.77 -0.70 -18.85
C LYS A 111 4.22 -1.06 -17.46
N MET A 112 3.68 -0.07 -16.77
CA MET A 112 3.08 -0.18 -15.44
C MET A 112 1.55 -0.20 -15.57
N GLN A 113 0.89 -0.80 -14.58
CA GLN A 113 -0.55 -0.81 -14.42
C GLN A 113 -0.95 0.18 -13.32
N ASN A 114 -1.91 1.05 -13.59
CA ASN A 114 -2.54 1.87 -12.56
C ASN A 114 -3.50 0.99 -11.76
N VAL A 115 -3.38 0.96 -10.44
CA VAL A 115 -4.15 0.06 -9.57
C VAL A 115 -5.20 0.83 -8.78
N LEU A 116 -4.80 1.88 -8.06
CA LEU A 116 -5.72 2.71 -7.30
C LEU A 116 -5.18 4.14 -7.09
N ILE A 117 -6.07 5.03 -6.67
CA ILE A 117 -5.74 6.35 -6.13
C ILE A 117 -6.12 6.38 -4.66
N MET A 118 -5.15 6.68 -3.79
CA MET A 118 -5.37 7.01 -2.39
C MET A 118 -5.79 8.48 -2.30
N ILE A 119 -7.00 8.73 -1.78
CA ILE A 119 -7.57 10.07 -1.68
C ILE A 119 -7.34 10.59 -0.26
N ASP A 120 -6.44 11.56 -0.15
CA ASP A 120 -6.13 12.25 1.10
C ASP A 120 -6.44 13.76 0.94
N SER A 121 -6.73 14.44 2.07
CA SER A 121 -6.90 15.90 2.13
C SER A 121 -8.01 16.49 1.25
N GLU A 122 -9.07 15.73 0.99
CA GLU A 122 -10.25 16.16 0.22
C GLU A 122 -11.50 16.41 1.09
N GLY A 123 -11.30 16.48 2.41
CA GLY A 123 -12.34 16.71 3.41
C GLY A 123 -12.76 15.44 4.14
N ASP A 124 -13.54 15.65 5.19
CA ASP A 124 -13.88 14.62 6.19
C ASP A 124 -15.22 13.96 5.88
N LEU A 125 -15.18 12.68 5.53
CA LEU A 125 -16.35 11.90 5.11
C LEU A 125 -17.28 11.52 6.27
N SER A 126 -16.81 11.58 7.52
CA SER A 126 -17.65 11.34 8.69
C SER A 126 -18.05 12.62 9.45
N SER A 127 -17.75 13.81 8.92
CA SER A 127 -18.06 15.09 9.57
C SER A 127 -19.54 15.21 9.92
N SER A 128 -19.83 15.69 11.13
CA SER A 128 -21.19 16.05 11.56
C SER A 128 -21.69 17.35 10.94
N ASP A 129 -20.79 18.20 10.41
CA ASP A 129 -21.18 19.31 9.54
C ASP A 129 -21.57 18.75 8.16
N GLU A 130 -22.88 18.74 7.88
CA GLU A 130 -23.44 18.22 6.64
C GLU A 130 -22.86 18.93 5.40
N LYS A 131 -22.61 20.24 5.47
CA LYS A 131 -22.07 21.00 4.33
C LYS A 131 -20.63 20.59 4.04
N GLU A 132 -19.83 20.38 5.08
CA GLU A 132 -18.46 19.88 4.94
C GLU A 132 -18.47 18.45 4.39
N ARG A 133 -19.32 17.58 4.92
CA ARG A 133 -19.46 16.21 4.45
C ARG A 133 -19.88 16.12 2.99
N ILE A 134 -20.89 16.92 2.56
CA ILE A 134 -21.29 16.99 1.14
C ILE A 134 -20.13 17.46 0.27
N ARG A 135 -19.39 18.50 0.70
CA ARG A 135 -18.22 18.99 -0.03
C ARG A 135 -17.14 17.93 -0.15
N ALA A 136 -16.88 17.19 0.93
CA ALA A 136 -15.94 16.08 0.91
C ALA A 136 -16.37 14.99 -0.09
N ILE A 137 -17.64 14.59 -0.10
CA ILE A 137 -18.18 13.63 -1.07
C ILE A 137 -17.96 14.14 -2.51
N GLU A 138 -18.28 15.38 -2.83
CA GLU A 138 -18.10 15.92 -4.18
C GLU A 138 -16.63 16.00 -4.60
N ASN A 139 -15.73 16.30 -3.67
CA ASN A 139 -14.29 16.26 -3.94
C ASN A 139 -13.80 14.82 -4.23
N HIS A 140 -14.25 13.85 -3.46
CA HIS A 140 -13.89 12.44 -3.66
C HIS A 140 -14.41 11.90 -5.00
N LYS A 141 -15.60 12.31 -5.46
CA LYS A 141 -16.14 11.92 -6.77
C LYS A 141 -15.23 12.32 -7.93
N LYS A 142 -14.55 13.46 -7.85
CA LYS A 142 -13.57 13.89 -8.86
C LYS A 142 -12.41 12.92 -9.00
N TRP A 143 -11.96 12.36 -7.88
CA TRP A 143 -10.89 11.36 -7.87
C TRP A 143 -11.36 9.98 -8.30
N ILE A 144 -12.64 9.64 -8.07
CA ILE A 144 -13.25 8.43 -8.63
C ILE A 144 -13.30 8.49 -10.16
N ASP A 145 -13.67 9.64 -10.73
CA ASP A 145 -13.59 9.89 -12.17
C ASP A 145 -12.16 9.80 -12.71
N ALA A 146 -11.21 10.38 -11.98
CA ALA A 146 -9.79 10.27 -12.32
C ALA A 146 -9.31 8.81 -12.32
N ALA A 147 -9.68 8.03 -11.32
CA ALA A 147 -9.35 6.61 -11.22
C ALA A 147 -9.93 5.81 -12.40
N ASN A 148 -11.18 6.06 -12.78
CA ASN A 148 -11.79 5.46 -13.96
C ASN A 148 -11.01 5.81 -15.25
N LYS A 149 -10.69 7.09 -15.48
CA LYS A 149 -9.91 7.55 -16.64
C LYS A 149 -8.48 6.98 -16.66
N MET A 150 -7.93 6.63 -15.51
CA MET A 150 -6.62 5.99 -15.37
C MET A 150 -6.68 4.46 -15.50
N GLY A 151 -7.86 3.86 -15.58
CA GLY A 151 -8.04 2.42 -15.61
C GLY A 151 -7.72 1.73 -14.28
N CYS A 152 -7.81 2.46 -13.17
CA CYS A 152 -7.70 1.91 -11.83
C CYS A 152 -8.91 1.00 -11.51
N SER A 153 -8.73 0.05 -10.59
CA SER A 153 -9.80 -0.81 -10.08
C SER A 153 -10.48 -0.26 -8.83
N ALA A 154 -9.84 0.67 -8.12
CA ALA A 154 -10.32 1.18 -6.86
C ALA A 154 -9.86 2.63 -6.57
N VAL A 155 -10.53 3.25 -5.62
CA VAL A 155 -10.04 4.38 -4.84
C VAL A 155 -9.98 3.99 -3.37
N ARG A 156 -8.91 4.37 -2.67
CA ARG A 156 -8.82 4.22 -1.21
C ARG A 156 -9.10 5.57 -0.54
N LEU A 157 -9.90 5.54 0.49
CA LEU A 157 -10.25 6.70 1.29
C LEU A 157 -10.15 6.40 2.80
N ASN A 158 -10.16 7.47 3.60
CA ASN A 158 -10.16 7.44 5.05
C ASN A 158 -11.49 7.97 5.58
N LEU A 159 -11.90 7.50 6.77
CA LEU A 159 -13.11 7.95 7.45
C LEU A 159 -12.73 8.82 8.65
N ASN A 160 -12.45 10.10 8.38
CA ASN A 160 -12.11 11.11 9.38
C ASN A 160 -13.28 12.08 9.60
N GLY A 161 -13.22 12.87 10.69
CA GLY A 161 -14.03 14.06 10.91
C GLY A 161 -14.98 14.02 12.09
N GLU A 162 -15.24 12.86 12.68
CA GLU A 162 -16.13 12.76 13.85
C GLU A 162 -15.48 11.97 14.98
N ASN A 163 -15.68 12.44 16.22
CA ASN A 163 -15.09 11.83 17.42
C ASN A 163 -16.03 10.89 18.15
N ASP A 164 -17.33 11.07 18.04
CA ASP A 164 -18.32 10.20 18.66
C ASP A 164 -18.67 9.02 17.75
N VAL A 165 -18.81 7.83 18.33
CA VAL A 165 -18.98 6.58 17.58
C VAL A 165 -20.24 6.58 16.73
N GLU A 166 -21.38 6.91 17.33
CA GLU A 166 -22.68 6.82 16.66
C GLU A 166 -22.77 7.78 15.45
N PRO A 167 -22.47 9.10 15.57
CA PRO A 167 -22.46 9.98 14.42
C PRO A 167 -21.36 9.64 13.42
N TRP A 168 -20.17 9.16 13.86
CA TRP A 168 -19.15 8.68 12.96
C TRP A 168 -19.64 7.53 12.06
N MET A 169 -20.29 6.52 12.65
CA MET A 169 -20.86 5.39 11.89
C MET A 169 -21.91 5.87 10.91
N LYS A 170 -22.88 6.63 11.37
CA LYS A 170 -23.99 7.13 10.54
C LYS A 170 -23.47 7.92 9.34
N ASN A 171 -22.63 8.92 9.59
CA ASN A 171 -22.12 9.83 8.56
C ASN A 171 -21.19 9.07 7.58
N SER A 172 -20.39 8.12 8.06
CA SER A 172 -19.57 7.26 7.22
C SER A 172 -20.41 6.40 6.27
N ILE A 173 -21.48 5.77 6.77
CA ILE A 173 -22.39 4.95 5.97
C ILE A 173 -23.05 5.80 4.87
N GLU A 174 -23.55 6.99 5.22
CA GLU A 174 -24.15 7.93 4.26
C GLU A 174 -23.15 8.31 3.16
N SER A 175 -21.93 8.68 3.53
CA SER A 175 -20.89 9.07 2.58
C SER A 175 -20.45 7.91 1.69
N LEU A 176 -20.24 6.73 2.26
CA LEU A 176 -19.85 5.53 1.52
C LEU A 176 -20.95 5.08 0.55
N ASN A 177 -22.23 5.17 0.94
CA ASN A 177 -23.34 4.90 0.04
C ASN A 177 -23.35 5.87 -1.16
N ALA A 178 -23.18 7.18 -0.91
CA ALA A 178 -23.13 8.18 -1.98
C ALA A 178 -21.96 7.96 -2.95
N LEU A 179 -20.76 7.67 -2.41
CA LEU A 179 -19.56 7.42 -3.22
C LEU A 179 -19.63 6.09 -3.98
N SER A 180 -20.12 5.03 -3.34
CA SER A 180 -20.26 3.71 -3.97
C SER A 180 -21.32 3.70 -5.06
N ALA A 181 -22.45 4.40 -4.87
CA ALA A 181 -23.45 4.61 -5.90
C ALA A 181 -22.87 5.31 -7.14
N PHE A 182 -22.06 6.36 -6.93
CA PHE A 182 -21.39 7.09 -8.00
C PHE A 182 -20.33 6.22 -8.71
N ALA A 183 -19.54 5.47 -7.97
CA ALA A 183 -18.44 4.65 -8.48
C ALA A 183 -18.88 3.38 -9.21
N LYS A 184 -20.06 2.81 -8.85
CA LYS A 184 -20.56 1.55 -9.39
C LYS A 184 -20.67 1.50 -10.93
N PRO A 185 -21.31 2.47 -11.61
CA PRO A 185 -21.37 2.46 -13.07
C PRO A 185 -20.02 2.66 -13.75
N LEU A 186 -19.01 3.15 -13.03
CA LEU A 186 -17.63 3.33 -13.48
C LEU A 186 -16.77 2.10 -13.26
N ASN A 187 -17.29 1.03 -12.66
CA ASN A 187 -16.57 -0.18 -12.23
C ASN A 187 -15.40 0.11 -11.27
N ILE A 188 -15.54 1.12 -10.44
CA ILE A 188 -14.55 1.48 -9.41
C ILE A 188 -15.03 0.97 -8.05
N ASN A 189 -14.14 0.31 -7.33
CA ASN A 189 -14.35 -0.06 -5.93
C ASN A 189 -13.99 1.12 -5.02
N VAL A 190 -14.80 1.35 -4.01
CA VAL A 190 -14.57 2.34 -2.94
C VAL A 190 -14.09 1.56 -1.72
N ILE A 191 -12.81 1.68 -1.39
CA ILE A 191 -12.22 0.89 -0.31
C ILE A 191 -11.71 1.76 0.82
N VAL A 192 -11.95 1.31 2.05
CA VAL A 192 -11.56 2.00 3.28
C VAL A 192 -10.35 1.32 3.89
N GLU A 193 -9.30 2.11 4.17
CA GLU A 193 -8.15 1.67 4.95
C GLU A 193 -8.42 1.88 6.44
N ASN A 194 -7.98 0.95 7.31
CA ASN A 194 -7.83 1.22 8.72
C ASN A 194 -6.64 2.18 8.90
N HIS A 195 -6.91 3.43 9.31
CA HIS A 195 -5.91 4.51 9.25
C HIS A 195 -5.92 5.43 10.47
N GLY A 196 -6.18 4.90 11.63
CA GLY A 196 -6.21 5.63 12.90
C GLY A 196 -7.59 5.80 13.49
N GLY A 197 -7.63 6.15 14.76
CA GLY A 197 -8.86 6.42 15.48
C GLY A 197 -9.87 5.27 15.35
N LYS A 198 -11.10 5.60 15.00
CA LYS A 198 -12.22 4.65 14.89
C LYS A 198 -12.04 3.64 13.76
N SER A 199 -11.43 4.04 12.64
CA SER A 199 -11.19 3.12 11.52
C SER A 199 -10.15 2.04 11.85
N SER A 200 -9.30 2.25 12.87
CA SER A 200 -8.37 1.24 13.39
C SER A 200 -9.04 0.21 14.33
N ASN A 201 -10.28 0.44 14.74
CA ASN A 201 -11.12 -0.58 15.35
C ASN A 201 -11.82 -1.37 14.22
N ALA A 202 -11.26 -2.52 13.88
CA ALA A 202 -11.74 -3.31 12.74
C ALA A 202 -13.19 -3.75 12.90
N SER A 203 -13.60 -4.17 14.09
CA SER A 203 -15.00 -4.54 14.35
C SER A 203 -15.96 -3.39 14.04
N LEU A 204 -15.66 -2.18 14.53
CA LEU A 204 -16.44 -0.98 14.29
C LEU A 204 -16.46 -0.58 12.80
N LEU A 205 -15.31 -0.65 12.14
CA LEU A 205 -15.20 -0.39 10.71
C LEU A 205 -16.04 -1.38 9.91
N MET A 206 -16.02 -2.65 10.28
CA MET A 206 -16.80 -3.68 9.60
C MET A 206 -18.31 -3.54 9.80
N GLU A 207 -18.77 -2.99 10.93
CA GLU A 207 -20.18 -2.61 11.10
C GLU A 207 -20.59 -1.55 10.07
N VAL A 208 -19.73 -0.53 9.86
CA VAL A 208 -19.96 0.50 8.82
C VAL A 208 -19.99 -0.13 7.43
N ILE A 209 -18.97 -0.90 7.06
CA ILE A 209 -18.84 -1.50 5.71
C ILE A 209 -20.00 -2.45 5.41
N ASN A 210 -20.43 -3.25 6.38
CA ASN A 210 -21.56 -4.16 6.22
C ASN A 210 -22.92 -3.47 6.12
N SER A 211 -23.00 -2.21 6.56
CA SER A 211 -24.21 -1.38 6.49
C SER A 211 -24.31 -0.57 5.19
N VAL A 212 -23.32 -0.66 4.31
CA VAL A 212 -23.35 0.00 2.98
C VAL A 212 -24.12 -0.89 1.98
N ASP A 213 -25.03 -0.28 1.21
CA ASP A 213 -25.93 -0.98 0.28
C ASP A 213 -25.27 -1.48 -1.01
N TYR A 214 -23.97 -1.19 -1.21
CA TYR A 214 -23.26 -1.41 -2.46
C TYR A 214 -22.13 -2.42 -2.33
N SER A 215 -22.11 -3.42 -3.21
CA SER A 215 -21.10 -4.48 -3.23
C SER A 215 -19.71 -4.03 -3.69
N ASN A 216 -19.59 -2.85 -4.29
CA ASN A 216 -18.32 -2.22 -4.65
C ASN A 216 -17.74 -1.36 -3.52
N CYS A 217 -18.31 -1.44 -2.30
CA CYS A 217 -17.71 -0.92 -1.08
C CYS A 217 -17.00 -2.03 -0.31
N GLY A 218 -15.78 -1.76 0.18
CA GLY A 218 -15.03 -2.75 0.94
C GLY A 218 -13.85 -2.16 1.68
N THR A 219 -12.86 -2.98 1.98
CA THR A 219 -11.72 -2.62 2.81
C THR A 219 -10.39 -2.75 2.09
N LEU A 220 -9.38 -2.04 2.60
CA LEU A 220 -7.96 -2.22 2.34
C LEU A 220 -7.25 -2.42 3.69
N PRO A 221 -7.22 -3.65 4.26
CA PRO A 221 -6.54 -3.89 5.52
C PRO A 221 -5.06 -3.51 5.45
N ASP A 222 -4.64 -2.56 6.29
CA ASP A 222 -3.23 -2.20 6.50
C ASP A 222 -2.70 -2.93 7.72
N PHE A 223 -1.55 -3.60 7.60
CA PHE A 223 -1.00 -4.45 8.64
C PHE A 223 -0.41 -3.68 9.83
N GLY A 224 -0.09 -2.40 9.65
CA GLY A 224 0.53 -1.56 10.67
C GLY A 224 -0.36 -0.49 11.29
N ASN A 225 -1.58 -0.29 10.79
CA ASN A 225 -2.46 0.81 11.18
C ASN A 225 -3.59 0.37 12.13
N PHE A 226 -3.22 -0.21 13.27
CA PHE A 226 -4.18 -0.68 14.29
C PHE A 226 -4.10 0.08 15.61
N CYS A 227 -3.70 1.37 15.57
CA CYS A 227 -3.70 2.24 16.75
C CYS A 227 -4.97 3.10 16.79
N MET A 228 -5.83 2.84 17.77
CA MET A 228 -7.07 3.59 17.96
C MET A 228 -6.89 4.94 18.64
N SER A 229 -5.71 5.21 19.23
CA SER A 229 -5.39 6.47 19.92
C SER A 229 -4.62 7.46 19.05
N GLU A 230 -4.24 7.08 17.83
CA GLU A 230 -3.42 7.87 16.92
C GLU A 230 -4.17 8.17 15.64
N ASP A 231 -4.03 9.37 15.11
CA ASP A 231 -4.67 9.78 13.85
C ASP A 231 -4.21 8.93 12.66
N TRP A 232 -2.96 8.47 12.69
CA TRP A 232 -2.36 7.64 11.64
C TRP A 232 -2.57 6.14 11.84
N GLY A 233 -3.06 5.73 12.99
CA GLY A 233 -3.25 4.34 13.36
C GLY A 233 -1.97 3.53 13.54
N SER A 234 -0.79 4.15 13.46
CA SER A 234 0.50 3.46 13.47
C SER A 234 0.79 2.75 14.80
N LEU A 235 1.18 1.49 14.74
CA LEU A 235 1.72 0.72 15.87
C LEU A 235 3.24 0.91 16.06
N LYS A 236 3.87 1.77 15.24
CA LYS A 236 5.30 1.98 15.23
C LYS A 236 5.85 2.39 16.60
N ASP A 237 7.01 1.84 16.94
CA ASP A 237 7.80 2.19 18.13
C ASP A 237 7.06 1.97 19.46
N ASN A 238 6.03 1.12 19.48
CA ASN A 238 5.20 0.83 20.67
C ASN A 238 4.65 2.10 21.37
N LYS A 239 4.43 3.16 20.63
CA LYS A 239 3.90 4.44 21.15
C LYS A 239 2.38 4.44 21.24
N CYS A 240 1.73 3.47 20.63
CA CYS A 240 0.28 3.35 20.68
C CYS A 240 -0.21 2.99 22.07
N ASN A 241 -1.08 3.82 22.64
CA ASN A 241 -1.65 3.61 23.96
C ASN A 241 -2.93 2.77 23.94
N ASN A 242 -3.54 2.59 22.77
CA ASN A 242 -4.78 1.83 22.61
C ASN A 242 -4.74 1.04 21.29
N PRO A 243 -3.96 -0.06 21.23
CA PRO A 243 -3.85 -0.88 20.04
C PRO A 243 -5.06 -1.82 19.88
N TYR A 244 -5.54 -1.98 18.66
CA TYR A 244 -6.36 -3.12 18.26
C TYR A 244 -5.44 -4.30 17.88
N ASP A 245 -5.88 -5.54 18.12
CA ASP A 245 -5.08 -6.70 17.70
C ASP A 245 -4.99 -6.76 16.16
N PRO A 246 -3.80 -6.61 15.55
CA PRO A 246 -3.68 -6.54 14.10
C PRO A 246 -4.03 -7.84 13.39
N TYR A 247 -3.80 -9.02 14.00
CA TYR A 247 -4.16 -10.30 13.40
C TYR A 247 -5.69 -10.50 13.40
N LEU A 248 -6.33 -10.14 14.50
CA LEU A 248 -7.79 -10.14 14.58
C LEU A 248 -8.36 -9.14 13.57
N GLY A 249 -7.86 -7.90 13.56
CA GLY A 249 -8.36 -6.85 12.69
C GLY A 249 -8.23 -7.18 11.21
N VAL A 250 -7.10 -7.70 10.76
CA VAL A 250 -6.94 -8.18 9.38
C VAL A 250 -7.94 -9.31 9.09
N SER A 251 -8.09 -10.28 10.01
CA SER A 251 -9.03 -11.40 9.85
C SER A 251 -10.49 -10.93 9.70
N GLU A 252 -10.90 -9.93 10.47
CA GLU A 252 -12.24 -9.34 10.40
C GLU A 252 -12.49 -8.59 9.09
N MET A 253 -11.48 -7.87 8.58
CA MET A 253 -11.59 -7.04 7.38
C MET A 253 -11.48 -7.83 6.06
N LEU A 254 -10.76 -8.98 6.06
CA LEU A 254 -10.50 -9.80 4.87
C LEU A 254 -11.75 -10.19 4.06
N PRO A 255 -12.91 -10.54 4.64
CA PRO A 255 -14.08 -10.94 3.87
C PRO A 255 -14.63 -9.85 2.93
N LYS A 256 -14.25 -8.59 3.13
CA LYS A 256 -14.64 -7.45 2.30
C LYS A 256 -13.43 -6.74 1.66
N ALA A 257 -12.25 -7.34 1.71
CA ALA A 257 -11.04 -6.73 1.19
C ALA A 257 -10.95 -6.84 -0.33
N PHE A 258 -10.61 -5.73 -0.99
CA PHE A 258 -10.25 -5.68 -2.41
C PHE A 258 -8.72 -5.62 -2.64
N GLY A 259 -7.95 -5.52 -1.59
CA GLY A 259 -6.51 -5.52 -1.56
C GLY A 259 -5.99 -5.55 -0.12
N LEU A 260 -4.68 -5.59 0.04
CA LEU A 260 -4.00 -5.58 1.34
C LEU A 260 -2.84 -4.58 1.30
N SER A 261 -2.66 -3.80 2.36
CA SER A 261 -1.54 -2.88 2.52
C SER A 261 -0.50 -3.48 3.46
N ALA A 262 0.59 -4.00 2.89
CA ALA A 262 1.70 -4.58 3.64
C ALA A 262 2.69 -3.49 4.08
N LYS A 263 2.29 -2.66 5.02
CA LYS A 263 3.13 -1.60 5.58
C LYS A 263 4.14 -2.16 6.58
N SER A 264 5.39 -1.73 6.45
CA SER A 264 6.45 -1.96 7.45
C SER A 264 7.05 -0.62 7.89
N TYR A 265 7.51 -0.56 9.13
CA TYR A 265 8.13 0.63 9.72
C TYR A 265 9.59 0.38 10.06
#